data_b7125867f1fabc4e7002acda0fa36d1c
#
_entry.id   b7125867f1fabc4e7002acda0fa36d1c
#
_cell.length_a   1.000
_cell.length_b   1.000
_cell.length_c   1.000
_cell.angle_alpha   90.00
_cell.angle_beta   90.00
_cell.angle_gamma   90.00
#
_symmetry.space_group_name_H-M   'P 1'
#
loop_
_entity.id
_entity.type
_entity.pdbx_description
1 polymer ?
#
loop_
_entity_poly.entity_id
_entity_poly.type
_entity_poly.pdbx_seq_one_letter_code
_entity_poly.pdbx_strand_id
1 'polypeptide(L)'
;YFNYEFFVELSLSIPDKLLIITAEHNAKLIGASLFFVGNESLYGRYWGTDNNYDSLHFETCYYQGIEFCIKNKIKHFEPGTGGEHKISRGFTASKTRSAHYLKHPDFSTAVKRHLHIESQNIERYIQDVQKHSPYKTNNNCINRLA
;
A
#
# COMPACT_ATOMS: atom_id res chain seq x y z
N TYR A 1 17.61 6.96 3.15
CA TYR A 1 17.38 5.74 2.35
C TYR A 1 18.19 4.62 2.97
N PHE A 2 17.68 3.39 2.91
CA PHE A 2 18.39 2.22 3.41
C PHE A 2 19.49 1.80 2.42
N ASN A 3 20.58 1.27 2.95
CA ASN A 3 21.72 0.78 2.18
C ASN A 3 21.60 -0.71 1.87
N TYR A 4 22.56 -1.26 1.15
CA TYR A 4 22.60 -2.67 0.78
C TYR A 4 22.60 -3.59 2.01
N GLU A 5 23.39 -3.26 3.03
CA GLU A 5 23.53 -4.04 4.26
C GLU A 5 22.21 -4.19 5.00
N PHE A 6 21.36 -3.15 4.98
CA PHE A 6 20.00 -3.23 5.54
C PHE A 6 19.18 -4.34 4.88
N PHE A 7 19.20 -4.47 3.56
CA PHE A 7 18.43 -5.50 2.86
C PHE A 7 19.00 -6.89 3.07
N VAL A 8 20.33 -7.03 3.18
CA VAL A 8 20.99 -8.29 3.55
C VAL A 8 20.55 -8.72 4.94
N GLU A 9 20.65 -7.84 5.93
CA GLU A 9 20.27 -8.12 7.32
C GLU A 9 18.77 -8.46 7.42
N LEU A 10 17.94 -7.74 6.70
CA LEU A 10 16.51 -8.01 6.63
C LEU A 10 16.22 -9.43 6.11
N SER A 11 16.91 -9.84 5.04
CA SER A 11 16.74 -11.17 4.44
C SER A 11 17.22 -12.32 5.35
N LEU A 12 18.18 -12.05 6.21
CA LEU A 12 18.68 -13.03 7.20
C LEU A 12 17.79 -13.10 8.44
N SER A 13 17.27 -11.95 8.88
CA SER A 13 16.53 -11.85 10.14
C SER A 13 15.07 -12.34 10.03
N ILE A 14 14.40 -12.08 8.91
CA ILE A 14 12.98 -12.40 8.73
C ILE A 14 12.66 -12.97 7.33
N PRO A 15 13.40 -13.99 6.84
CA PRO A 15 13.23 -14.51 5.48
C PRO A 15 11.80 -14.95 5.17
N ASP A 16 11.13 -15.58 6.12
CA ASP A 16 9.76 -16.08 5.97
C ASP A 16 8.68 -14.97 5.93
N LYS A 17 9.07 -13.73 6.19
CA LYS A 17 8.19 -12.56 6.16
C LYS A 17 8.43 -11.67 4.94
N LEU A 18 9.28 -12.08 4.03
CA LEU A 18 9.59 -11.34 2.82
C LEU A 18 9.04 -12.05 1.60
N LEU A 19 8.42 -11.27 0.71
CA LEU A 19 8.08 -11.68 -0.64
C LEU A 19 8.77 -10.72 -1.60
N ILE A 20 9.56 -11.27 -2.51
CA ILE A 20 10.17 -10.53 -3.61
C ILE A 20 9.55 -11.02 -4.91
N ILE A 21 8.96 -10.11 -5.66
CA ILE A 21 8.45 -10.38 -7.00
C ILE A 21 9.45 -9.80 -8.00
N THR A 22 10.02 -10.64 -8.83
CA THR A 22 11.01 -10.26 -9.84
C THR A 22 10.40 -10.26 -11.23
N ALA A 23 10.86 -9.35 -12.06
CA ALA A 23 10.54 -9.32 -13.48
C ALA A 23 11.83 -9.54 -14.29
N GLU A 24 11.76 -10.45 -15.26
CA GLU A 24 12.88 -10.79 -16.13
C GLU A 24 12.51 -10.59 -17.59
N HIS A 25 13.46 -10.11 -18.37
CA HIS A 25 13.38 -10.03 -19.82
C HIS A 25 14.68 -10.53 -20.44
N ASN A 26 14.59 -11.49 -21.37
CA ASN A 26 15.76 -12.14 -21.99
C ASN A 26 16.78 -12.67 -20.95
N ALA A 27 16.29 -13.36 -19.91
CA ALA A 27 17.09 -13.90 -18.81
C ALA A 27 17.86 -12.83 -18.00
N LYS A 28 17.47 -11.56 -18.09
CA LYS A 28 18.03 -10.47 -17.30
C LYS A 28 16.96 -9.93 -16.34
N LEU A 29 17.32 -9.78 -15.07
CA LEU A 29 16.46 -9.08 -14.09
C LEU A 29 16.31 -7.62 -14.50
N ILE A 30 15.07 -7.19 -14.72
CA ILE A 30 14.73 -5.82 -15.14
C ILE A 30 14.01 -5.01 -14.06
N GLY A 31 13.47 -5.67 -13.05
CA GLY A 31 12.80 -5.00 -11.94
C GLY A 31 12.41 -5.95 -10.83
N ALA A 32 12.18 -5.39 -9.65
CA ALA A 32 11.72 -6.15 -8.50
C ALA A 32 10.87 -5.30 -7.57
N SER A 33 9.90 -5.93 -6.91
CA SER A 33 9.15 -5.34 -5.80
C SER A 33 9.31 -6.18 -4.54
N LEU A 34 9.37 -5.53 -3.39
CA LEU A 34 9.52 -6.16 -2.08
C LEU A 34 8.29 -5.88 -1.22
N PHE A 35 7.80 -6.94 -0.60
CA PHE A 35 6.65 -6.91 0.30
C PHE A 35 7.01 -7.56 1.63
N PHE A 36 6.30 -7.13 2.68
CA PHE A 36 6.26 -7.86 3.95
C PHE A 36 5.00 -8.70 4.03
N VAL A 37 5.16 -9.95 4.45
CA VAL A 37 4.07 -10.91 4.62
C VAL A 37 3.72 -11.01 6.11
N GLY A 38 2.56 -10.48 6.47
CA GLY A 38 1.97 -10.66 7.80
C GLY A 38 1.07 -11.91 7.86
N ASN A 39 0.41 -12.11 9.00
CA ASN A 39 -0.47 -13.27 9.18
C ASN A 39 -1.71 -13.22 8.27
N GLU A 40 -2.30 -12.04 8.09
CA GLU A 40 -3.51 -11.84 7.28
C GLU A 40 -3.34 -10.69 6.26
N SER A 41 -2.16 -10.11 6.17
CA SER A 41 -1.93 -8.91 5.37
C SER A 41 -0.62 -8.99 4.58
N LEU A 42 -0.64 -8.49 3.36
CA LEU A 42 0.53 -8.24 2.53
C LEU A 42 0.79 -6.73 2.46
N TYR A 43 2.03 -6.30 2.66
CA TYR A 43 2.43 -4.90 2.69
C TYR A 43 3.43 -4.60 1.59
N GLY A 44 3.06 -3.82 0.58
CA GLY A 44 3.97 -3.32 -0.46
C GLY A 44 4.90 -2.24 0.09
N ARG A 45 6.22 -2.38 -0.13
CA ARG A 45 7.20 -1.46 0.48
C ARG A 45 8.16 -0.84 -0.51
N TYR A 46 8.85 -1.63 -1.31
CA TYR A 46 9.90 -1.15 -2.20
C TYR A 46 9.70 -1.64 -3.61
N TRP A 47 10.11 -0.82 -4.55
CA TRP A 47 10.13 -1.09 -5.96
C TRP A 47 11.43 -0.57 -6.57
N GLY A 48 12.01 -1.32 -7.49
CA GLY A 48 13.16 -0.90 -8.27
C GLY A 48 13.16 -1.51 -9.65
N THR A 49 13.70 -0.78 -10.61
CA THR A 49 13.86 -1.20 -12.01
C THR A 49 15.14 -0.61 -12.57
N ASP A 50 15.75 -1.30 -13.53
CA ASP A 50 16.95 -0.83 -14.22
C ASP A 50 16.63 0.21 -15.30
N ASN A 51 15.37 0.24 -15.80
CA ASN A 51 14.94 1.14 -16.84
C ASN A 51 13.43 1.44 -16.73
N ASN A 52 12.92 2.35 -17.56
CA ASN A 52 11.49 2.63 -17.60
C ASN A 52 10.81 1.64 -18.55
N TYR A 53 10.04 0.71 -17.97
CA TYR A 53 9.20 -0.27 -18.68
C TYR A 53 7.74 0.07 -18.45
N ASP A 54 6.97 0.15 -19.55
CA ASP A 54 5.55 0.47 -19.46
C ASP A 54 4.81 -0.60 -18.65
N SER A 55 3.98 -0.13 -17.72
CA SER A 55 3.12 -0.95 -16.86
C SER A 55 3.82 -1.95 -15.94
N LEU A 56 5.14 -2.10 -15.98
CA LEU A 56 5.88 -3.06 -15.15
C LEU A 56 5.69 -2.82 -13.65
N HIS A 57 5.67 -1.55 -13.23
CA HIS A 57 5.37 -1.19 -11.85
C HIS A 57 4.00 -1.72 -11.40
N PHE A 58 2.97 -1.60 -12.24
CA PHE A 58 1.63 -2.07 -11.88
C PHE A 58 1.56 -3.59 -11.79
N GLU A 59 2.23 -4.26 -12.72
CA GLU A 59 2.30 -5.72 -12.72
C GLU A 59 2.95 -6.23 -11.44
N THR A 60 4.17 -5.80 -11.15
CA THR A 60 4.96 -6.33 -10.03
C THR A 60 4.48 -5.84 -8.67
N CYS A 61 4.03 -4.57 -8.55
CA CYS A 61 3.63 -4.00 -7.27
C CYS A 61 2.17 -4.24 -6.91
N TYR A 62 1.29 -4.52 -7.89
CA TYR A 62 -0.14 -4.68 -7.61
C TYR A 62 -0.69 -6.02 -8.07
N TYR A 63 -0.62 -6.35 -9.36
CA TYR A 63 -1.31 -7.54 -9.87
C TYR A 63 -0.72 -8.83 -9.32
N GLN A 64 0.59 -8.97 -9.30
CA GLN A 64 1.27 -10.12 -8.71
C GLN A 64 1.06 -10.21 -7.19
N GLY A 65 0.99 -9.07 -6.49
CA GLY A 65 0.65 -9.03 -5.08
C GLY A 65 -0.79 -9.48 -4.81
N ILE A 66 -1.76 -9.07 -5.64
CA ILE A 66 -3.16 -9.52 -5.57
C ILE A 66 -3.24 -11.03 -5.81
N GLU A 67 -2.59 -11.54 -6.85
CA GLU A 67 -2.56 -12.97 -7.16
C GLU A 67 -1.96 -13.79 -6.02
N PHE A 68 -0.86 -13.32 -5.44
CA PHE A 68 -0.25 -13.94 -4.26
C PHE A 68 -1.23 -13.98 -3.07
N CYS A 69 -1.94 -12.88 -2.80
CA CYS A 69 -2.94 -12.83 -1.73
C CYS A 69 -4.06 -13.84 -1.93
N ILE A 70 -4.59 -13.93 -3.15
CA ILE A 70 -5.66 -14.88 -3.50
C ILE A 70 -5.18 -16.32 -3.30
N LYS A 71 -4.01 -16.66 -3.85
CA LYS A 71 -3.42 -18.01 -3.76
C LYS A 71 -3.16 -18.44 -2.32
N ASN A 72 -2.69 -17.52 -1.48
CA ASN A 72 -2.32 -17.80 -0.08
C ASN A 72 -3.43 -17.45 0.93
N LYS A 73 -4.61 -17.06 0.46
CA LYS A 73 -5.77 -16.70 1.29
C LYS A 73 -5.48 -15.54 2.27
N ILE A 74 -4.62 -14.61 1.86
CA ILE A 74 -4.32 -13.38 2.62
C ILE A 74 -5.52 -12.44 2.46
N LYS A 75 -6.03 -11.92 3.55
CA LYS A 75 -7.29 -11.15 3.57
C LYS A 75 -7.11 -9.70 3.13
N HIS A 76 -5.96 -9.12 3.42
CA HIS A 76 -5.71 -7.69 3.21
C HIS A 76 -4.43 -7.49 2.39
N PHE A 77 -4.48 -6.56 1.45
CA PHE A 77 -3.30 -6.10 0.75
C PHE A 77 -3.18 -4.58 0.87
N GLU A 78 -2.11 -4.13 1.50
CA GLU A 78 -1.76 -2.72 1.65
C GLU A 78 -0.65 -2.34 0.65
N PRO A 79 -0.99 -1.70 -0.47
CA PRO A 79 -0.03 -1.37 -1.53
C PRO A 79 0.80 -0.11 -1.23
N GLY A 80 0.78 0.39 0.01
CA GLY A 80 1.41 1.65 0.42
C GLY A 80 0.45 2.85 0.32
N THR A 81 0.91 4.02 0.81
CA THR A 81 0.12 5.25 0.84
C THR A 81 0.12 5.98 -0.51
N GLY A 82 -0.96 6.72 -0.78
CA GLY A 82 -1.11 7.59 -1.96
C GLY A 82 -1.43 6.84 -3.27
N GLY A 83 -1.73 7.62 -4.31
CA GLY A 83 -1.92 7.14 -5.68
C GLY A 83 -3.37 6.76 -6.01
N GLU A 84 -4.10 7.68 -6.67
CA GLU A 84 -5.47 7.46 -7.15
C GLU A 84 -5.58 6.30 -8.15
N HIS A 85 -4.49 6.04 -8.91
CA HIS A 85 -4.39 4.91 -9.83
C HIS A 85 -4.61 3.55 -9.17
N LYS A 86 -4.49 3.43 -7.83
CA LYS A 86 -4.79 2.20 -7.09
C LYS A 86 -6.28 1.90 -7.05
N ILE A 87 -7.11 2.92 -7.01
CA ILE A 87 -8.58 2.78 -6.96
C ILE A 87 -9.10 2.09 -8.22
N SER A 88 -8.62 2.52 -9.40
CA SER A 88 -8.98 1.88 -10.67
C SER A 88 -8.52 0.42 -10.78
N ARG A 89 -7.62 -0.03 -9.89
CA ARG A 89 -7.14 -1.42 -9.78
C ARG A 89 -7.80 -2.21 -8.65
N GLY A 90 -8.85 -1.65 -8.06
CA GLY A 90 -9.67 -2.35 -7.06
C GLY A 90 -9.23 -2.15 -5.61
N PHE A 91 -8.23 -1.34 -5.33
CA PHE A 91 -7.90 -0.97 -3.96
C PHE A 91 -8.94 0.02 -3.41
N THR A 92 -9.22 -0.08 -2.12
CA THR A 92 -10.15 0.80 -1.43
C THR A 92 -9.40 1.78 -0.54
N ALA A 93 -9.87 3.02 -0.48
CA ALA A 93 -9.31 3.99 0.46
C ALA A 93 -9.70 3.62 1.90
N SER A 94 -8.72 3.59 2.79
CA SER A 94 -8.92 3.35 4.23
C SER A 94 -8.31 4.48 5.05
N LYS A 95 -8.96 4.80 6.17
CA LYS A 95 -8.50 5.84 7.08
C LYS A 95 -7.37 5.32 7.95
N THR A 96 -6.19 5.89 7.81
CA THR A 96 -5.06 5.65 8.71
C THR A 96 -4.98 6.72 9.79
N ARG A 97 -4.29 6.43 10.89
CA ARG A 97 -4.11 7.36 12.00
C ARG A 97 -2.67 7.34 12.48
N SER A 98 -2.16 8.50 12.86
CA SER A 98 -0.88 8.65 13.54
C SER A 98 -1.02 9.55 14.75
N ALA A 99 -0.15 9.39 15.74
CA ALA A 99 -0.14 10.23 16.93
C ALA A 99 1.21 10.95 17.03
N HIS A 100 1.16 12.26 17.29
CA HIS A 100 2.35 13.10 17.37
C HIS A 100 2.31 13.95 18.65
N TYR A 101 3.45 14.01 19.33
CA TYR A 101 3.64 14.93 20.45
C TYR A 101 4.38 16.18 19.99
N LEU A 102 3.78 17.35 20.23
CA LEU A 102 4.38 18.65 19.90
C LEU A 102 4.61 19.42 21.19
N LYS A 103 5.87 19.64 21.55
CA LYS A 103 6.27 20.29 22.80
C LYS A 103 5.84 21.76 22.88
N HIS A 104 5.92 22.50 21.76
CA HIS A 104 5.61 23.93 21.74
C HIS A 104 4.09 24.16 21.74
N PRO A 105 3.49 24.89 22.73
CA PRO A 105 2.05 25.01 22.89
C PRO A 105 1.35 25.68 21.71
N ASP A 106 1.90 26.79 21.21
CA ASP A 106 1.30 27.55 20.10
C ASP A 106 1.32 26.74 18.80
N PHE A 107 2.42 26.05 18.54
CA PHE A 107 2.55 25.16 17.39
C PHE A 107 1.57 23.97 17.50
N SER A 108 1.45 23.38 18.70
CA SER A 108 0.47 22.32 18.97
C SER A 108 -0.96 22.79 18.71
N THR A 109 -1.29 24.01 19.12
CA THR A 109 -2.62 24.60 18.91
C THR A 109 -2.91 24.86 17.43
N ALA A 110 -1.94 25.41 16.70
CA ALA A 110 -2.08 25.63 15.25
C ALA A 110 -2.27 24.32 14.48
N VAL A 111 -1.46 23.30 14.78
CA VAL A 111 -1.57 21.96 14.16
C VAL A 111 -2.91 21.32 14.49
N LYS A 112 -3.40 21.39 15.73
CA LYS A 112 -4.73 20.85 16.09
C LYS A 112 -5.86 21.46 15.28
N ARG A 113 -5.82 22.77 15.03
CA ARG A 113 -6.83 23.45 14.17
C ARG A 113 -6.77 22.92 12.73
N HIS A 114 -5.55 22.78 12.18
CA HIS A 114 -5.35 22.25 10.84
C HIS A 114 -5.86 20.82 10.71
N LEU A 115 -5.52 19.95 11.65
CA LEU A 115 -5.93 18.54 11.66
C LEU A 115 -7.45 18.36 11.71
N HIS A 116 -8.17 19.27 12.34
CA HIS A 116 -9.64 19.21 12.32
C HIS A 116 -10.21 19.41 10.90
N ILE A 117 -9.68 20.39 10.16
CA ILE A 117 -10.07 20.66 8.76
C ILE A 117 -9.62 19.50 7.86
N GLU A 118 -8.39 19.03 8.03
CA GLU A 118 -7.84 17.90 7.27
C GLU A 118 -8.68 16.64 7.45
N SER A 119 -9.09 16.32 8.67
CA SER A 119 -9.92 15.13 8.95
C SER A 119 -11.26 15.19 8.18
N GLN A 120 -11.90 16.34 8.10
CA GLN A 120 -13.14 16.51 7.34
C GLN A 120 -12.90 16.35 5.83
N ASN A 121 -11.80 16.88 5.33
CA ASN A 121 -11.43 16.78 3.92
C ASN A 121 -11.10 15.33 3.52
N ILE A 122 -10.40 14.59 4.38
CA ILE A 122 -10.09 13.17 4.17
C ILE A 122 -11.40 12.35 4.13
N GLU A 123 -12.37 12.61 4.98
CA GLU A 123 -13.65 11.88 4.96
C GLU A 123 -14.41 12.11 3.65
N ARG A 124 -14.46 13.36 3.16
CA ARG A 124 -15.04 13.68 1.86
C ARG A 124 -14.28 13.00 0.72
N TYR A 125 -12.96 13.07 0.74
CA TYR A 125 -12.11 12.43 -0.26
C TYR A 125 -12.36 10.91 -0.34
N ILE A 126 -12.42 10.21 0.80
CA ILE A 126 -12.70 8.77 0.85
C ILE A 126 -14.07 8.47 0.22
N GLN A 127 -15.10 9.25 0.53
CA GLN A 127 -16.45 9.10 -0.04
C GLN A 127 -16.44 9.31 -1.57
N ASP A 128 -15.72 10.30 -2.06
CA ASP A 128 -15.63 10.59 -3.48
C ASP A 128 -14.87 9.50 -4.25
N VAL A 129 -13.77 9.04 -3.69
CA VAL A 129 -12.96 7.96 -4.28
C VAL A 129 -13.73 6.64 -4.34
N GLN A 130 -14.55 6.33 -3.34
CA GLN A 130 -15.39 5.13 -3.34
C GLN A 130 -16.41 5.09 -4.49
N LYS A 131 -16.87 6.24 -4.98
CA LYS A 131 -17.76 6.32 -6.15
C LYS A 131 -17.08 5.87 -7.45
N HIS A 132 -15.73 5.89 -7.49
CA HIS A 132 -14.93 5.50 -8.65
C HIS A 132 -14.39 4.06 -8.55
N SER A 133 -14.90 3.27 -7.61
CA SER A 133 -14.55 1.86 -7.48
C SER A 133 -14.95 1.08 -8.76
N PRO A 134 -14.06 0.23 -9.31
CA PRO A 134 -14.38 -0.58 -10.48
C PRO A 134 -15.36 -1.72 -10.18
N TYR A 135 -15.63 -1.98 -8.91
CA TYR A 135 -16.56 -3.06 -8.51
C TYR A 135 -18.00 -2.58 -8.51
N LYS A 136 -18.90 -3.44 -9.00
CA LYS A 136 -20.33 -3.20 -8.88
C LYS A 136 -20.73 -3.17 -7.39
N THR A 137 -21.34 -2.09 -6.94
CA THR A 137 -21.94 -2.01 -5.61
C THR A 137 -23.17 -2.92 -5.58
N ASN A 138 -23.02 -4.14 -5.09
CA ASN A 138 -24.15 -4.94 -4.69
C ASN A 138 -24.70 -4.34 -3.40
N ASN A 139 -25.86 -3.70 -3.44
CA ASN A 139 -26.55 -3.12 -2.28
C ASN A 139 -26.85 -4.11 -1.14
N ASN A 140 -26.51 -5.39 -1.28
CA ASN A 140 -26.73 -6.45 -0.31
C ASN A 140 -25.49 -6.88 0.50
N CYS A 141 -24.32 -6.26 0.32
CA CYS A 141 -23.09 -6.65 1.05
C CYS A 141 -22.64 -5.69 2.15
N ILE A 142 -23.43 -4.66 2.49
CA ILE A 142 -23.04 -3.63 3.48
C ILE A 142 -23.10 -4.14 4.93
N ASN A 143 -23.59 -5.35 5.22
CA ASN A 143 -23.79 -5.81 6.60
C ASN A 143 -22.85 -6.92 7.08
N ARG A 144 -21.67 -7.08 6.50
CA ARG A 144 -20.70 -8.11 7.00
C ARG A 144 -19.27 -7.63 7.06
N LEU A 145 -18.98 -6.55 7.76
CA LEU A 145 -17.65 -6.22 8.30
C LEU A 145 -17.84 -5.09 9.35
N ALA A 146 -18.39 -5.45 10.48
CA ALA A 146 -18.22 -4.72 11.74
C ALA A 146 -17.23 -5.51 12.59
#